data_345943d2f28300b12691d0ccc3ae00e4
#
_entry.id   345943d2f28300b12691d0ccc3ae00e4
#
_cell.length_a   1.000
_cell.length_b   1.000
_cell.length_c   1.000
_cell.angle_alpha   90.00
_cell.angle_beta   90.00
_cell.angle_gamma   90.00
#
_symmetry.space_group_name_H-M   'P 1'
#
loop_
_entity.id
_entity.type
_entity.pdbx_description
1 polymer ?
#
loop_
_entity_poly.entity_id
_entity_poly.type
_entity_poly.pdbx_seq_one_letter_code
_entity_poly.pdbx_strand_id
1 'polypeptide(L)'
;MRPPFDIVVVGLTLSSSWGNGHATTFRSLLKGLDALGSRVLFLEREKPWYASHRDLPDPDFCTLEFYDEVEELAARYGDDLARAGAVLVGSYVPDGVAVIDTLFQIAPGRVSFYDIDTPVTLARLEQGDEEYLAAAQIPGFHTYFSFTGGPTLSRLENQFGAARALALYCSVEPERYRNTGAATSWDLGYLGTYSPDRQPTLERLLIEPARRLPHKRFVVAGPQYPSAIVWPGNVERIDHLPPADHADFYSRQRFTLNVTRADMIAAGWSPSVRLFEAAAVGTPIVSDDWQGLTELLPNGKAIVIARSPEDVVALLADADEKRAGEMAQAARKIVLEKHTGTARAAELLAALDGLAAPSRSTARAGAA
;
A
#
# COMPACT_ATOMS: atom_id res chain seq x y z
N MET A 1 -15.89 27.02 -17.06
CA MET A 1 -15.02 27.08 -15.87
C MET A 1 -14.35 25.71 -15.74
N ARG A 2 -13.06 25.67 -15.39
CA ARG A 2 -12.36 24.45 -15.02
C ARG A 2 -13.01 23.89 -13.76
N PRO A 3 -13.20 22.55 -13.60
CA PRO A 3 -13.73 21.99 -12.36
C PRO A 3 -12.83 22.38 -11.17
N PRO A 4 -13.36 22.57 -9.97
CA PRO A 4 -12.58 22.94 -8.79
C PRO A 4 -11.54 21.87 -8.45
N PHE A 5 -11.87 20.59 -8.69
CA PHE A 5 -11.00 19.44 -8.48
C PHE A 5 -10.89 18.59 -9.74
N ASP A 6 -9.69 18.07 -9.98
CA ASP A 6 -9.42 17.17 -11.09
C ASP A 6 -9.83 15.73 -10.72
N ILE A 7 -9.64 15.35 -9.45
CA ILE A 7 -10.02 14.05 -8.89
C ILE A 7 -10.71 14.27 -7.54
N VAL A 8 -11.78 13.52 -7.30
CA VAL A 8 -12.37 13.36 -5.95
C VAL A 8 -12.09 11.95 -5.46
N VAL A 9 -11.57 11.81 -4.26
CA VAL A 9 -11.28 10.53 -3.60
C VAL A 9 -12.22 10.37 -2.40
N VAL A 10 -12.95 9.26 -2.34
CA VAL A 10 -13.68 8.84 -1.13
C VAL A 10 -12.90 7.69 -0.51
N GLY A 11 -12.26 7.92 0.62
CA GLY A 11 -11.35 6.96 1.23
C GLY A 11 -11.68 6.65 2.68
N LEU A 12 -11.10 5.57 3.20
CA LEU A 12 -11.30 5.16 4.60
C LEU A 12 -10.83 6.24 5.57
N THR A 13 -9.60 6.70 5.42
CA THR A 13 -9.02 7.78 6.21
C THR A 13 -7.76 8.33 5.55
N LEU A 14 -7.56 9.62 5.65
CA LEU A 14 -6.35 10.36 5.32
C LEU A 14 -5.81 11.06 6.57
N SER A 15 -6.74 11.55 7.41
CA SER A 15 -6.46 12.37 8.58
C SER A 15 -5.75 11.61 9.69
N SER A 16 -5.94 10.28 9.77
CA SER A 16 -5.38 9.45 10.83
C SER A 16 -4.68 8.21 10.27
N SER A 17 -3.42 8.00 10.67
CA SER A 17 -2.67 6.77 10.39
C SER A 17 -2.85 5.69 11.47
N TRP A 18 -3.72 5.94 12.45
CA TRP A 18 -3.91 5.06 13.59
C TRP A 18 -4.51 3.70 13.19
N GLY A 19 -3.77 2.62 13.47
CA GLY A 19 -4.22 1.25 13.28
C GLY A 19 -4.41 0.77 11.84
N ASN A 20 -4.04 1.57 10.82
CA ASN A 20 -4.22 1.17 9.43
C ASN A 20 -3.12 1.69 8.49
N GLY A 21 -2.90 0.96 7.38
CA GLY A 21 -1.97 1.34 6.32
C GLY A 21 -2.59 2.21 5.21
N HIS A 22 -3.91 2.41 5.21
CA HIS A 22 -4.62 3.13 4.15
C HIS A 22 -4.20 4.59 4.08
N ALA A 23 -4.14 5.27 5.25
CA ALA A 23 -3.70 6.66 5.32
C ALA A 23 -2.31 6.84 4.69
N THR A 24 -1.35 5.98 5.00
CA THR A 24 0.01 6.05 4.44
C THR A 24 -0.01 5.90 2.92
N THR A 25 -0.81 4.97 2.40
CA THR A 25 -0.97 4.74 0.97
C THR A 25 -1.60 5.94 0.27
N PHE A 26 -2.71 6.46 0.79
CA PHE A 26 -3.37 7.64 0.22
C PHE A 26 -2.48 8.88 0.31
N ARG A 27 -1.83 9.12 1.45
CA ARG A 27 -0.91 10.26 1.61
C ARG A 27 0.20 10.25 0.56
N SER A 28 0.83 9.10 0.33
CA SER A 28 1.87 8.96 -0.70
C SER A 28 1.33 9.20 -2.11
N LEU A 29 0.17 8.63 -2.45
CA LEU A 29 -0.47 8.82 -3.75
C LEU A 29 -0.88 10.28 -3.97
N LEU A 30 -1.51 10.92 -2.99
CA LEU A 30 -2.02 12.28 -3.10
C LEU A 30 -0.89 13.32 -3.19
N LYS A 31 0.20 13.15 -2.44
CA LYS A 31 1.41 13.95 -2.61
C LYS A 31 1.98 13.81 -4.03
N GLY A 32 1.93 12.59 -4.60
CA GLY A 32 2.33 12.35 -5.98
C GLY A 32 1.42 13.08 -6.98
N LEU A 33 0.10 13.07 -6.77
CA LEU A 33 -0.87 13.77 -7.61
C LEU A 33 -0.67 15.29 -7.55
N ASP A 34 -0.47 15.85 -6.35
CA ASP A 34 -0.17 17.26 -6.14
C ASP A 34 1.13 17.68 -6.85
N ALA A 35 2.19 16.89 -6.70
CA ALA A 35 3.47 17.11 -7.40
C ALA A 35 3.34 17.10 -8.93
N LEU A 36 2.34 16.41 -9.49
CA LEU A 36 1.99 16.40 -10.90
C LEU A 36 0.96 17.47 -11.27
N GLY A 37 0.56 18.33 -10.34
CA GLY A 37 -0.33 19.47 -10.55
C GLY A 37 -1.81 19.12 -10.55
N SER A 38 -2.22 17.96 -10.06
CA SER A 38 -3.62 17.56 -9.90
C SER A 38 -4.19 18.10 -8.60
N ARG A 39 -5.36 18.74 -8.67
CA ARG A 39 -6.10 19.19 -7.48
C ARG A 39 -7.05 18.11 -7.02
N VAL A 40 -6.87 17.66 -5.81
CA VAL A 40 -7.63 16.55 -5.23
C VAL A 40 -8.50 17.02 -4.07
N LEU A 41 -9.77 16.60 -4.06
CA LEU A 41 -10.63 16.61 -2.89
C LEU A 41 -10.66 15.20 -2.30
N PHE A 42 -10.29 15.07 -1.04
CA PHE A 42 -10.42 13.82 -0.30
C PHE A 42 -11.59 13.93 0.67
N LEU A 43 -12.53 13.00 0.55
CA LEU A 43 -13.72 12.88 1.40
C LEU A 43 -13.52 11.71 2.36
N GLU A 44 -13.47 12.01 3.65
CA GLU A 44 -13.31 11.05 4.74
C GLU A 44 -14.59 11.01 5.58
N ARG A 45 -15.12 9.81 5.86
CA ARG A 45 -16.22 9.70 6.78
C ARG A 45 -15.76 9.96 8.21
N GLU A 46 -16.44 10.86 8.92
CA GLU A 46 -16.13 11.15 10.33
C GLU A 46 -16.38 9.92 11.20
N LYS A 47 -15.35 9.43 11.86
CA LYS A 47 -15.42 8.31 12.81
C LYS A 47 -14.70 8.65 14.10
N PRO A 48 -15.32 8.44 15.28
CA PRO A 48 -14.76 8.86 16.57
C PRO A 48 -13.35 8.35 16.85
N TRP A 49 -13.03 7.11 16.42
CA TRP A 49 -11.71 6.53 16.65
C TRP A 49 -10.61 7.14 15.77
N TYR A 50 -10.92 7.63 14.56
CA TYR A 50 -10.00 8.38 13.74
C TYR A 50 -9.90 9.83 14.20
N ALA A 51 -11.03 10.45 14.54
CA ALA A 51 -11.08 11.82 15.04
C ALA A 51 -10.19 12.04 16.28
N SER A 52 -10.19 11.06 17.20
CA SER A 52 -9.35 11.13 18.41
C SER A 52 -7.86 10.88 18.18
N HIS A 53 -7.46 10.43 16.98
CA HIS A 53 -6.08 10.06 16.65
C HIS A 53 -5.61 10.72 15.33
N ARG A 54 -6.10 11.92 15.01
CA ARG A 54 -5.68 12.65 13.82
C ARG A 54 -4.25 13.14 13.95
N ASP A 55 -3.38 12.65 13.09
CA ASP A 55 -1.98 13.06 12.95
C ASP A 55 -1.73 13.96 11.72
N LEU A 56 -2.75 14.11 10.84
CA LEU A 56 -2.73 14.98 9.66
C LEU A 56 -4.11 15.62 9.42
N PRO A 57 -4.54 16.60 10.25
CA PRO A 57 -5.86 17.20 10.13
C PRO A 57 -6.01 18.19 8.96
N ASP A 58 -4.92 18.76 8.47
CA ASP A 58 -4.88 19.78 7.42
C ASP A 58 -3.69 19.52 6.48
N PRO A 59 -3.87 18.63 5.48
CA PRO A 59 -2.81 18.34 4.51
C PRO A 59 -2.63 19.50 3.51
N ASP A 60 -1.39 19.81 3.18
CA ASP A 60 -1.03 20.85 2.21
C ASP A 60 -1.08 20.41 0.74
N PHE A 61 -1.22 19.10 0.49
CA PHE A 61 -1.21 18.48 -0.84
C PHE A 61 -2.61 18.11 -1.39
N CYS A 62 -3.68 18.35 -0.64
CA CYS A 62 -5.06 18.14 -1.10
C CYS A 62 -6.05 18.91 -0.20
N THR A 63 -7.29 19.07 -0.67
CA THR A 63 -8.39 19.50 0.19
C THR A 63 -8.95 18.29 0.91
N LEU A 64 -8.99 18.30 2.23
CA LEU A 64 -9.59 17.25 3.06
C LEU A 64 -10.91 17.76 3.64
N GLU A 65 -11.99 17.03 3.40
CA GLU A 65 -13.31 17.32 3.92
C GLU A 65 -13.92 16.07 4.57
N PHE A 66 -14.83 16.30 5.53
CA PHE A 66 -15.48 15.23 6.28
C PHE A 66 -16.98 15.20 6.01
N TYR A 67 -17.54 13.98 6.05
CA TYR A 67 -18.99 13.76 6.00
C TYR A 67 -19.41 12.75 7.09
N ASP A 68 -20.63 12.88 7.60
CA ASP A 68 -21.15 12.00 8.64
C ASP A 68 -22.00 10.87 8.04
N GLU A 69 -22.87 11.18 7.08
CA GLU A 69 -23.81 10.23 6.48
C GLU A 69 -23.70 10.23 4.95
N VAL A 70 -24.08 9.11 4.30
CA VAL A 70 -23.96 8.93 2.85
C VAL A 70 -24.70 9.98 2.06
N GLU A 71 -25.87 10.42 2.57
CA GLU A 71 -26.72 11.45 1.95
C GLU A 71 -26.01 12.79 1.81
N GLU A 72 -25.04 13.08 2.69
CA GLU A 72 -24.26 14.31 2.61
C GLU A 72 -23.34 14.36 1.39
N LEU A 73 -22.92 13.21 0.85
CA LEU A 73 -22.10 13.18 -0.36
C LEU A 73 -22.80 13.86 -1.54
N ALA A 74 -24.10 13.59 -1.72
CA ALA A 74 -24.90 14.25 -2.74
C ALA A 74 -25.24 15.70 -2.36
N ALA A 75 -25.61 15.95 -1.10
CA ALA A 75 -26.10 17.24 -0.64
C ALA A 75 -24.98 18.31 -0.57
N ARG A 76 -23.79 17.96 -0.08
CA ARG A 76 -22.69 18.91 0.11
C ARG A 76 -21.68 18.90 -1.01
N TYR A 77 -21.39 17.73 -1.59
CA TYR A 77 -20.30 17.52 -2.55
C TYR A 77 -20.77 17.08 -3.93
N GLY A 78 -22.09 17.02 -4.17
CA GLY A 78 -22.67 16.56 -5.45
C GLY A 78 -22.13 17.31 -6.66
N ASP A 79 -22.00 18.65 -6.58
CA ASP A 79 -21.46 19.46 -7.67
C ASP A 79 -19.98 19.18 -7.92
N ASP A 80 -19.17 18.99 -6.89
CA ASP A 80 -17.75 18.67 -7.01
C ASP A 80 -17.56 17.27 -7.61
N LEU A 81 -18.29 16.27 -7.12
CA LEU A 81 -18.32 14.92 -7.65
C LEU A 81 -18.78 14.87 -9.11
N ALA A 82 -19.87 15.60 -9.45
CA ALA A 82 -20.38 15.64 -10.81
C ALA A 82 -19.45 16.33 -11.81
N ARG A 83 -18.60 17.24 -11.33
CA ARG A 83 -17.71 18.05 -12.18
C ARG A 83 -16.26 17.56 -12.18
N ALA A 84 -15.87 16.69 -11.27
CA ALA A 84 -14.54 16.10 -11.25
C ALA A 84 -14.25 15.31 -12.52
N GLY A 85 -12.99 15.30 -12.96
CA GLY A 85 -12.54 14.47 -14.07
C GLY A 85 -12.67 12.98 -13.77
N ALA A 86 -12.39 12.58 -12.52
CA ALA A 86 -12.53 11.21 -12.03
C ALA A 86 -12.96 11.19 -10.56
N VAL A 87 -13.59 10.09 -10.17
CA VAL A 87 -13.91 9.78 -8.76
C VAL A 87 -13.26 8.44 -8.42
N LEU A 88 -12.52 8.40 -7.33
CA LEU A 88 -11.83 7.20 -6.83
C LEU A 88 -12.42 6.80 -5.48
N VAL A 89 -12.91 5.56 -5.35
CA VAL A 89 -13.40 5.00 -4.08
C VAL A 89 -12.39 3.99 -3.56
N GLY A 90 -11.97 4.13 -2.31
CA GLY A 90 -11.08 3.18 -1.65
C GLY A 90 -11.82 2.00 -1.03
N SER A 91 -11.12 0.88 -0.85
CA SER A 91 -11.63 -0.21 -0.02
C SER A 91 -11.83 0.21 1.45
N TYR A 92 -12.69 -0.50 2.16
CA TYR A 92 -13.05 -0.28 3.57
C TYR A 92 -13.75 1.06 3.88
N VAL A 93 -14.21 1.79 2.87
CA VAL A 93 -15.04 2.98 3.13
C VAL A 93 -16.31 2.54 3.88
N PRO A 94 -16.64 3.17 5.03
CA PRO A 94 -17.85 2.83 5.78
C PRO A 94 -19.12 3.02 4.93
N ASP A 95 -20.05 2.07 5.01
CA ASP A 95 -21.23 1.98 4.14
C ASP A 95 -20.90 2.05 2.65
N GLY A 96 -19.77 1.43 2.26
CA GLY A 96 -19.18 1.57 0.94
C GLY A 96 -20.09 1.17 -0.21
N VAL A 97 -20.97 0.18 -0.03
CA VAL A 97 -21.98 -0.19 -1.04
C VAL A 97 -22.91 0.98 -1.34
N ALA A 98 -23.47 1.62 -0.33
CA ALA A 98 -24.35 2.79 -0.50
C ALA A 98 -23.59 4.01 -1.05
N VAL A 99 -22.34 4.20 -0.61
CA VAL A 99 -21.45 5.25 -1.16
C VAL A 99 -21.24 5.03 -2.66
N ILE A 100 -20.88 3.82 -3.08
CA ILE A 100 -20.62 3.50 -4.49
C ILE A 100 -21.87 3.70 -5.34
N ASP A 101 -23.04 3.25 -4.89
CA ASP A 101 -24.32 3.44 -5.60
C ASP A 101 -24.61 4.94 -5.79
N THR A 102 -24.41 5.74 -4.75
CA THR A 102 -24.56 7.20 -4.80
C THR A 102 -23.60 7.82 -5.83
N LEU A 103 -22.35 7.40 -5.82
CA LEU A 103 -21.34 7.92 -6.75
C LEU A 103 -21.60 7.51 -8.20
N PHE A 104 -22.11 6.32 -8.47
CA PHE A 104 -22.53 5.91 -9.82
C PHE A 104 -23.66 6.79 -10.36
N GLN A 105 -24.58 7.26 -9.49
CA GLN A 105 -25.63 8.19 -9.90
C GLN A 105 -25.10 9.59 -10.20
N ILE A 106 -24.16 10.10 -9.38
CA ILE A 106 -23.64 11.48 -9.51
C ILE A 106 -22.59 11.58 -10.62
N ALA A 107 -21.71 10.61 -10.76
CA ALA A 107 -20.57 10.61 -11.68
C ALA A 107 -20.53 9.37 -12.59
N PRO A 108 -21.59 9.10 -13.38
CA PRO A 108 -21.69 7.90 -14.20
C PRO A 108 -20.51 7.75 -15.14
N GLY A 109 -19.93 6.53 -15.21
CA GLY A 109 -18.79 6.17 -16.05
C GLY A 109 -17.44 6.77 -15.63
N ARG A 110 -17.36 7.49 -14.51
CA ARG A 110 -16.11 8.13 -14.02
C ARG A 110 -15.69 7.65 -12.65
N VAL A 111 -16.39 6.70 -12.08
CA VAL A 111 -16.05 6.11 -10.79
C VAL A 111 -15.09 4.94 -10.99
N SER A 112 -13.98 4.97 -10.30
CA SER A 112 -13.00 3.87 -10.22
C SER A 112 -12.87 3.40 -8.78
N PHE A 113 -12.49 2.13 -8.58
CA PHE A 113 -12.28 1.56 -7.26
C PHE A 113 -10.79 1.33 -7.00
N TYR A 114 -10.30 1.66 -5.81
CA TYR A 114 -8.93 1.40 -5.39
C TYR A 114 -8.90 0.43 -4.22
N ASP A 115 -8.61 -0.81 -4.53
CA ASP A 115 -8.58 -1.91 -3.57
C ASP A 115 -7.17 -2.09 -3.00
N ILE A 116 -7.00 -1.63 -1.78
CA ILE A 116 -5.71 -1.64 -1.08
C ILE A 116 -5.42 -3.02 -0.45
N ASP A 117 -6.40 -3.95 -0.43
CA ASP A 117 -6.24 -5.27 0.16
C ASP A 117 -6.95 -6.36 -0.66
N THR A 118 -6.71 -6.38 -1.96
CA THR A 118 -7.46 -7.17 -2.95
C THR A 118 -7.62 -8.66 -2.61
N PRO A 119 -6.60 -9.39 -2.11
CA PRO A 119 -6.81 -10.80 -1.74
C PRO A 119 -7.88 -10.98 -0.66
N VAL A 120 -7.93 -10.07 0.32
CA VAL A 120 -8.93 -10.09 1.39
C VAL A 120 -10.31 -9.71 0.85
N THR A 121 -10.38 -8.66 0.03
CA THR A 121 -11.64 -8.23 -0.62
C THR A 121 -12.27 -9.38 -1.40
N LEU A 122 -11.50 -10.05 -2.26
CA LEU A 122 -12.02 -11.15 -3.07
C LEU A 122 -12.44 -12.35 -2.23
N ALA A 123 -11.69 -12.70 -1.18
CA ALA A 123 -12.06 -13.78 -0.27
C ALA A 123 -13.37 -13.48 0.47
N ARG A 124 -13.60 -12.21 0.87
CA ARG A 124 -14.86 -11.77 1.51
C ARG A 124 -16.03 -11.86 0.54
N LEU A 125 -15.89 -11.37 -0.68
CA LEU A 125 -16.93 -11.44 -1.70
C LEU A 125 -17.34 -12.90 -2.03
N GLU A 126 -16.38 -13.81 -2.07
CA GLU A 126 -16.67 -15.26 -2.26
C GLU A 126 -17.46 -15.88 -1.10
N GLN A 127 -17.37 -15.29 0.09
CA GLN A 127 -18.14 -15.69 1.28
C GLN A 127 -19.48 -14.95 1.39
N GLY A 128 -19.78 -14.04 0.43
CA GLY A 128 -20.99 -13.22 0.46
C GLY A 128 -20.92 -12.05 1.45
N ASP A 129 -19.71 -11.68 1.89
CA ASP A 129 -19.49 -10.51 2.73
C ASP A 129 -19.25 -9.28 1.85
N GLU A 130 -20.27 -8.43 1.78
CA GLU A 130 -20.33 -7.24 0.95
C GLU A 130 -20.37 -5.94 1.81
N GLU A 131 -19.55 -5.87 2.83
CA GLU A 131 -19.57 -4.74 3.79
C GLU A 131 -19.29 -3.38 3.11
N TYR A 132 -18.27 -3.30 2.26
CA TYR A 132 -17.87 -2.03 1.62
C TYR A 132 -17.86 -2.09 0.09
N LEU A 133 -18.09 -3.26 -0.49
CA LEU A 133 -18.15 -3.49 -1.93
C LEU A 133 -19.08 -4.67 -2.21
N ALA A 134 -20.08 -4.47 -3.06
CA ALA A 134 -20.88 -5.59 -3.58
C ALA A 134 -20.30 -6.10 -4.91
N ALA A 135 -20.29 -7.43 -5.08
CA ALA A 135 -19.79 -8.04 -6.32
C ALA A 135 -20.51 -7.48 -7.57
N ALA A 136 -21.80 -7.20 -7.46
CA ALA A 136 -22.61 -6.61 -8.54
C ALA A 136 -22.19 -5.20 -8.94
N GLN A 137 -21.44 -4.48 -8.11
CA GLN A 137 -20.97 -3.12 -8.41
C GLN A 137 -19.68 -3.11 -9.25
N ILE A 138 -18.90 -4.19 -9.24
CA ILE A 138 -17.58 -4.26 -9.89
C ILE A 138 -17.65 -3.93 -11.38
N PRO A 139 -18.64 -4.43 -12.18
CA PRO A 139 -18.76 -4.07 -13.59
C PRO A 139 -19.07 -2.59 -13.85
N GLY A 140 -19.55 -1.86 -12.85
CA GLY A 140 -19.90 -0.43 -12.95
C GLY A 140 -18.70 0.52 -12.88
N PHE A 141 -17.54 0.05 -12.42
CA PHE A 141 -16.35 0.88 -12.33
C PHE A 141 -15.70 1.10 -13.70
N HIS A 142 -15.20 2.32 -13.92
CA HIS A 142 -14.35 2.62 -15.07
C HIS A 142 -13.06 1.78 -15.04
N THR A 143 -12.41 1.73 -13.88
CA THR A 143 -11.20 0.92 -13.64
C THR A 143 -11.22 0.39 -12.20
N TYR A 144 -10.89 -0.87 -12.04
CA TYR A 144 -10.60 -1.48 -10.75
C TYR A 144 -9.08 -1.48 -10.53
N PHE A 145 -8.59 -0.64 -9.64
CA PHE A 145 -7.18 -0.62 -9.23
C PHE A 145 -6.96 -1.58 -8.08
N SER A 146 -6.00 -2.47 -8.23
CA SER A 146 -5.71 -3.53 -7.27
C SER A 146 -4.28 -3.42 -6.72
N PHE A 147 -4.11 -3.63 -5.41
CA PHE A 147 -2.77 -3.81 -4.81
C PHE A 147 -2.07 -5.09 -5.24
N THR A 148 -2.79 -6.00 -5.88
CA THR A 148 -2.29 -7.29 -6.36
C THR A 148 -2.36 -7.32 -7.88
N GLY A 149 -1.25 -7.65 -8.51
CA GLY A 149 -1.14 -7.78 -9.96
C GLY A 149 -1.34 -9.21 -10.46
N GLY A 150 -0.73 -9.51 -11.61
CA GLY A 150 -0.70 -10.86 -12.19
C GLY A 150 -2.09 -11.46 -12.45
N PRO A 151 -2.30 -12.77 -12.16
CA PRO A 151 -3.55 -13.46 -12.43
C PRO A 151 -4.78 -12.87 -11.72
N THR A 152 -4.58 -12.15 -10.61
CA THR A 152 -5.68 -11.49 -9.89
C THR A 152 -6.41 -10.47 -10.78
N LEU A 153 -5.71 -9.78 -11.66
CA LEU A 153 -6.33 -8.82 -12.59
C LEU A 153 -7.27 -9.53 -13.56
N SER A 154 -6.79 -10.62 -14.18
CA SER A 154 -7.64 -11.44 -15.07
C SER A 154 -8.83 -12.05 -14.34
N ARG A 155 -8.67 -12.39 -13.05
CA ARG A 155 -9.78 -12.86 -12.21
C ARG A 155 -10.82 -11.78 -11.99
N LEU A 156 -10.42 -10.56 -11.69
CA LEU A 156 -11.31 -9.41 -11.55
C LEU A 156 -12.12 -9.17 -12.82
N GLU A 157 -11.48 -9.26 -13.99
CA GLU A 157 -12.15 -9.05 -15.28
C GLU A 157 -13.07 -10.22 -15.64
N ASN A 158 -12.59 -11.47 -15.54
CA ASN A 158 -13.30 -12.63 -16.07
C ASN A 158 -14.35 -13.24 -15.10
N GLN A 159 -14.12 -13.13 -13.77
CA GLN A 159 -15.03 -13.72 -12.78
C GLN A 159 -15.93 -12.66 -12.12
N PHE A 160 -15.41 -11.45 -11.87
CA PHE A 160 -16.16 -10.38 -11.23
C PHE A 160 -16.67 -9.32 -12.22
N GLY A 161 -16.31 -9.44 -13.51
CA GLY A 161 -16.85 -8.58 -14.58
C GLY A 161 -16.28 -7.15 -14.58
N ALA A 162 -15.13 -6.90 -13.96
CA ALA A 162 -14.49 -5.61 -14.05
C ALA A 162 -14.22 -5.25 -15.53
N ALA A 163 -14.65 -4.07 -15.97
CA ALA A 163 -14.42 -3.61 -17.34
C ALA A 163 -12.91 -3.48 -17.65
N ARG A 164 -12.13 -3.14 -16.64
CA ARG A 164 -10.68 -3.02 -16.69
C ARG A 164 -10.11 -3.18 -15.30
N ALA A 165 -9.13 -4.05 -15.09
CA ALA A 165 -8.39 -4.21 -13.85
C ALA A 165 -6.91 -3.88 -14.05
N LEU A 166 -6.33 -3.03 -13.19
CA LEU A 166 -4.94 -2.64 -13.24
C LEU A 166 -4.28 -2.75 -11.87
N ALA A 167 -3.01 -3.17 -11.84
CA ALA A 167 -2.23 -3.10 -10.63
C ALA A 167 -1.89 -1.64 -10.28
N LEU A 168 -2.15 -1.24 -9.05
CA LEU A 168 -1.70 0.02 -8.46
C LEU A 168 -1.14 -0.29 -7.07
N TYR A 169 0.11 -0.71 -7.03
CA TYR A 169 0.78 -1.17 -5.82
C TYR A 169 0.96 -0.04 -4.79
N CYS A 170 1.26 -0.42 -3.55
CA CYS A 170 1.74 0.52 -2.55
C CYS A 170 2.99 1.27 -3.04
N SER A 171 3.33 2.34 -2.36
CA SER A 171 4.45 3.20 -2.71
C SER A 171 5.22 3.63 -1.48
N VAL A 172 6.40 4.18 -1.69
CA VAL A 172 7.25 4.75 -0.65
C VAL A 172 7.41 6.26 -0.83
N GLU A 173 7.57 6.97 0.28
CA GLU A 173 7.96 8.39 0.32
C GLU A 173 9.49 8.49 0.44
N PRO A 174 10.22 8.86 -0.63
CA PRO A 174 11.69 8.86 -0.62
C PRO A 174 12.31 9.82 0.39
N GLU A 175 11.65 10.93 0.69
CA GLU A 175 12.10 11.93 1.66
C GLU A 175 12.12 11.36 3.08
N ARG A 176 11.18 10.48 3.38
CA ARG A 176 11.05 9.81 4.67
C ARG A 176 11.97 8.58 4.78
N TYR A 177 12.06 7.80 3.70
CA TYR A 177 12.82 6.55 3.67
C TYR A 177 14.15 6.76 2.95
N ARG A 178 15.10 7.39 3.64
CA ARG A 178 16.46 7.62 3.18
C ARG A 178 17.47 7.07 4.16
N ASN A 179 18.66 6.71 3.68
CA ASN A 179 19.75 6.28 4.55
C ASN A 179 20.11 7.38 5.54
N THR A 180 20.14 7.05 6.83
CA THR A 180 20.45 7.99 7.91
C THR A 180 21.94 8.11 8.18
N GLY A 181 22.78 7.25 7.60
CA GLY A 181 24.21 7.16 7.87
C GLY A 181 24.52 6.49 9.22
N ALA A 182 23.54 5.87 9.87
CA ALA A 182 23.74 5.17 11.13
C ALA A 182 24.67 3.96 10.95
N ALA A 183 25.51 3.72 11.97
CA ALA A 183 26.38 2.53 11.97
C ALA A 183 25.55 1.25 12.04
N THR A 184 25.98 0.22 11.29
CA THR A 184 25.34 -1.10 11.31
C THR A 184 25.36 -1.70 12.71
N SER A 185 24.20 -2.09 13.19
CA SER A 185 23.99 -2.69 14.51
C SER A 185 23.61 -4.17 14.43
N TRP A 186 22.95 -4.58 13.34
CA TRP A 186 22.44 -5.94 13.18
C TRP A 186 22.80 -6.53 11.84
N ASP A 187 23.13 -7.84 11.83
CA ASP A 187 23.43 -8.60 10.60
C ASP A 187 22.14 -8.87 9.81
N LEU A 188 21.02 -9.15 10.50
CA LEU A 188 19.71 -9.34 9.87
C LEU A 188 18.60 -8.78 10.79
N GLY A 189 17.72 -7.97 10.22
CA GLY A 189 16.55 -7.45 10.93
C GLY A 189 15.23 -7.78 10.24
N TYR A 190 14.15 -7.74 10.99
CA TYR A 190 12.79 -7.87 10.51
C TYR A 190 11.88 -6.84 11.18
N LEU A 191 11.05 -6.17 10.39
CA LEU A 191 10.02 -5.25 10.87
C LEU A 191 8.64 -5.76 10.49
N GLY A 192 7.81 -6.08 11.48
CA GLY A 192 6.42 -6.48 11.25
C GLY A 192 5.70 -6.89 12.51
N THR A 193 4.41 -6.57 12.59
CA THR A 193 3.50 -7.07 13.62
C THR A 193 3.43 -8.60 13.55
N TYR A 194 3.29 -9.26 14.69
CA TYR A 194 3.06 -10.70 14.72
C TYR A 194 1.85 -11.10 13.87
N SER A 195 1.97 -12.24 13.22
CA SER A 195 0.87 -12.90 12.52
C SER A 195 1.14 -14.41 12.51
N PRO A 196 0.16 -15.26 12.86
CA PRO A 196 0.35 -16.71 12.90
C PRO A 196 0.79 -17.30 11.56
N ASP A 197 0.34 -16.73 10.45
CA ASP A 197 0.68 -17.16 9.10
C ASP A 197 2.13 -16.82 8.70
N ARG A 198 2.71 -15.75 9.25
CA ARG A 198 4.11 -15.36 9.00
C ARG A 198 5.11 -16.03 9.94
N GLN A 199 4.66 -16.46 11.13
CA GLN A 199 5.56 -17.01 12.13
C GLN A 199 6.39 -18.20 11.64
N PRO A 200 5.86 -19.19 10.90
CA PRO A 200 6.65 -20.31 10.38
C PRO A 200 7.80 -19.86 9.46
N THR A 201 7.57 -18.84 8.65
CA THR A 201 8.62 -18.29 7.77
C THR A 201 9.63 -17.46 8.56
N LEU A 202 9.20 -16.68 9.55
CA LEU A 202 10.10 -15.95 10.44
C LEU A 202 10.98 -16.93 11.27
N GLU A 203 10.40 -18.02 11.75
CA GLU A 203 11.16 -19.09 12.43
C GLU A 203 12.24 -19.66 11.52
N ARG A 204 11.87 -20.02 10.30
CA ARG A 204 12.77 -20.62 9.29
C ARG A 204 13.88 -19.67 8.83
N LEU A 205 13.55 -18.39 8.55
CA LEU A 205 14.47 -17.46 7.87
C LEU A 205 15.18 -16.46 8.80
N LEU A 206 14.81 -16.40 10.11
CA LEU A 206 15.47 -15.53 11.05
C LEU A 206 15.86 -16.26 12.35
N ILE A 207 14.91 -16.91 13.03
CA ILE A 207 15.14 -17.47 14.36
C ILE A 207 16.09 -18.68 14.29
N GLU A 208 15.88 -19.59 13.34
CA GLU A 208 16.77 -20.74 13.16
C GLU A 208 18.18 -20.33 12.68
N PRO A 209 18.35 -19.43 11.70
CA PRO A 209 19.66 -18.84 11.41
C PRO A 209 20.33 -18.18 12.63
N ALA A 210 19.57 -17.48 13.49
CA ALA A 210 20.12 -16.88 14.70
C ALA A 210 20.67 -17.92 15.68
N ARG A 211 20.00 -19.07 15.86
CA ARG A 211 20.51 -20.19 16.67
C ARG A 211 21.82 -20.76 16.13
N ARG A 212 21.94 -20.84 14.80
CA ARG A 212 23.14 -21.39 14.13
C ARG A 212 24.31 -20.41 14.08
N LEU A 213 24.05 -19.11 14.19
CA LEU A 213 25.03 -18.04 14.11
C LEU A 213 25.06 -17.20 15.40
N PRO A 214 25.44 -17.78 16.57
CA PRO A 214 25.36 -17.11 17.87
C PRO A 214 26.26 -15.88 18.00
N HIS A 215 27.23 -15.71 17.12
CA HIS A 215 28.13 -14.55 17.05
C HIS A 215 27.59 -13.40 16.18
N LYS A 216 26.48 -13.62 15.46
CA LYS A 216 25.77 -12.61 14.66
C LYS A 216 24.68 -11.97 15.47
N ARG A 217 24.27 -10.76 15.09
CA ARG A 217 23.24 -9.97 15.78
C ARG A 217 22.00 -9.86 14.92
N PHE A 218 20.86 -10.18 15.51
CA PHE A 218 19.56 -10.15 14.85
C PHE A 218 18.63 -9.20 15.57
N VAL A 219 17.61 -8.69 14.89
CA VAL A 219 16.55 -7.86 15.47
C VAL A 219 15.20 -8.18 14.86
N VAL A 220 14.18 -8.23 15.73
CA VAL A 220 12.78 -8.30 15.31
C VAL A 220 12.01 -7.17 15.97
N ALA A 221 11.53 -6.23 15.16
CA ALA A 221 10.71 -5.11 15.60
C ALA A 221 9.24 -5.31 15.21
N GLY A 222 8.34 -5.00 16.12
CA GLY A 222 6.89 -5.06 15.93
C GLY A 222 6.15 -5.65 17.14
N PRO A 223 4.86 -5.29 17.30
CA PRO A 223 4.05 -5.68 18.44
C PRO A 223 3.42 -7.09 18.31
N GLN A 224 2.74 -7.50 19.39
CA GLN A 224 1.83 -8.65 19.48
C GLN A 224 2.50 -10.03 19.40
N TYR A 225 3.82 -10.14 19.50
CA TYR A 225 4.47 -11.45 19.56
C TYR A 225 4.13 -12.19 20.83
N PRO A 226 3.60 -13.44 20.77
CA PRO A 226 3.30 -14.24 21.95
C PRO A 226 4.53 -14.49 22.82
N SER A 227 4.35 -14.45 24.13
CA SER A 227 5.41 -14.77 25.11
C SER A 227 5.93 -16.21 25.03
N ALA A 228 5.17 -17.10 24.38
CA ALA A 228 5.58 -18.49 24.17
C ALA A 228 6.70 -18.64 23.12
N ILE A 229 7.00 -17.62 22.33
CA ILE A 229 8.10 -17.67 21.36
C ILE A 229 9.43 -17.59 22.11
N VAL A 230 10.26 -18.63 21.94
CA VAL A 230 11.61 -18.69 22.53
C VAL A 230 12.61 -18.02 21.58
N TRP A 231 12.98 -16.79 21.89
CA TRP A 231 13.97 -16.02 21.14
C TRP A 231 15.39 -16.45 21.50
N PRO A 232 16.29 -16.67 20.51
CA PRO A 232 17.71 -16.82 20.77
C PRO A 232 18.30 -15.58 21.45
N GLY A 233 19.32 -15.76 22.28
CA GLY A 233 19.93 -14.66 23.06
C GLY A 233 20.59 -13.56 22.24
N ASN A 234 20.83 -13.81 20.94
CA ASN A 234 21.38 -12.86 19.98
C ASN A 234 20.29 -12.19 19.09
N VAL A 235 19.02 -12.37 19.42
CA VAL A 235 17.87 -11.69 18.77
C VAL A 235 17.36 -10.60 19.71
N GLU A 236 17.55 -9.35 19.32
CA GLU A 236 16.98 -8.19 19.99
C GLU A 236 15.49 -8.06 19.65
N ARG A 237 14.65 -7.73 20.64
CA ARG A 237 13.21 -7.48 20.45
C ARG A 237 12.90 -6.02 20.69
N ILE A 238 12.18 -5.42 19.74
CA ILE A 238 11.63 -4.06 19.82
C ILE A 238 10.12 -4.18 19.69
N ASP A 239 9.37 -4.02 20.77
CA ASP A 239 7.92 -4.26 20.76
C ASP A 239 7.14 -3.23 19.95
N HIS A 240 7.62 -1.98 19.90
CA HIS A 240 7.02 -0.93 19.08
C HIS A 240 8.10 -0.07 18.46
N LEU A 241 8.03 0.07 17.14
CA LEU A 241 8.90 0.96 16.38
C LEU A 241 8.02 1.99 15.66
N PRO A 242 8.07 3.26 16.06
CA PRO A 242 7.31 4.31 15.38
C PRO A 242 7.73 4.44 13.91
N PRO A 243 6.79 4.76 12.99
CA PRO A 243 7.13 4.95 11.59
C PRO A 243 8.21 6.02 11.31
N ALA A 244 8.40 7.00 12.21
CA ALA A 244 9.47 7.98 12.10
C ALA A 244 10.88 7.36 12.22
N ASP A 245 10.99 6.23 12.92
CA ASP A 245 12.26 5.54 13.19
C ASP A 245 12.56 4.42 12.19
N HIS A 246 11.64 4.11 11.25
CA HIS A 246 11.82 3.04 10.27
C HIS A 246 13.08 3.22 9.41
N ALA A 247 13.36 4.44 8.96
CA ALA A 247 14.53 4.71 8.12
C ALA A 247 15.84 4.44 8.87
N ASP A 248 15.93 4.84 10.16
CA ASP A 248 17.08 4.55 11.00
C ASP A 248 17.22 3.05 11.29
N PHE A 249 16.09 2.40 11.59
CA PHE A 249 16.05 0.94 11.79
C PHE A 249 16.57 0.17 10.58
N TYR A 250 16.12 0.49 9.35
CA TYR A 250 16.64 -0.13 8.15
C TYR A 250 18.12 0.22 7.91
N SER A 251 18.53 1.46 8.16
CA SER A 251 19.92 1.91 7.97
C SER A 251 20.91 1.16 8.88
N ARG A 252 20.47 0.70 10.05
CA ARG A 252 21.29 -0.07 11.02
C ARG A 252 21.40 -1.55 10.70
N GLN A 253 20.79 -2.04 9.65
CA GLN A 253 20.81 -3.45 9.26
C GLN A 253 21.77 -3.69 8.11
N ARG A 254 22.55 -4.76 8.20
CA ARG A 254 23.34 -5.26 7.08
C ARG A 254 22.44 -5.87 6.01
N PHE A 255 21.43 -6.63 6.41
CA PHE A 255 20.34 -7.15 5.60
C PHE A 255 19.02 -6.97 6.34
N THR A 256 17.95 -6.72 5.60
CA THR A 256 16.59 -6.78 6.14
C THR A 256 15.83 -7.96 5.55
N LEU A 257 15.04 -8.63 6.39
CA LEU A 257 14.18 -9.74 5.98
C LEU A 257 12.79 -9.22 5.62
N ASN A 258 12.27 -9.64 4.48
CA ASN A 258 10.85 -9.57 4.18
C ASN A 258 10.21 -10.93 4.39
N VAL A 259 9.10 -10.96 5.13
CA VAL A 259 8.23 -12.14 5.30
C VAL A 259 6.84 -11.75 4.86
N THR A 260 6.31 -12.47 3.91
CA THR A 260 5.05 -12.18 3.23
C THR A 260 3.90 -12.94 3.91
N ARG A 261 2.69 -12.36 3.93
CA ARG A 261 1.47 -13.01 4.44
C ARG A 261 1.04 -14.14 3.51
N ALA A 262 0.43 -15.19 4.07
CA ALA A 262 0.01 -16.36 3.31
C ALA A 262 -0.92 -16.03 2.13
N ASP A 263 -1.91 -15.15 2.35
CA ASP A 263 -2.85 -14.72 1.30
C ASP A 263 -2.15 -13.99 0.16
N MET A 264 -1.14 -13.17 0.47
CA MET A 264 -0.33 -12.45 -0.52
C MET A 264 0.58 -13.41 -1.30
N ILE A 265 1.13 -14.44 -0.63
CA ILE A 265 1.90 -15.51 -1.31
C ILE A 265 0.99 -16.28 -2.26
N ALA A 266 -0.21 -16.65 -1.81
CA ALA A 266 -1.18 -17.39 -2.62
C ALA A 266 -1.65 -16.60 -3.85
N ALA A 267 -1.86 -15.29 -3.70
CA ALA A 267 -2.24 -14.40 -4.80
C ALA A 267 -1.08 -14.12 -5.77
N GLY A 268 0.17 -14.10 -5.26
CA GLY A 268 1.31 -13.61 -6.02
C GLY A 268 1.21 -12.11 -6.33
N TRP A 269 2.22 -11.55 -6.96
CA TRP A 269 2.25 -10.12 -7.39
C TRP A 269 1.67 -9.14 -6.36
N SER A 270 1.92 -9.39 -5.06
CA SER A 270 1.35 -8.63 -3.95
C SER A 270 2.48 -8.15 -3.02
N PRO A 271 3.23 -7.12 -3.41
CA PRO A 271 4.37 -6.64 -2.63
C PRO A 271 3.93 -5.93 -1.35
N SER A 272 4.63 -6.20 -0.26
CA SER A 272 4.48 -5.42 0.96
C SER A 272 5.23 -4.08 0.84
N VAL A 273 4.73 -3.03 1.49
CA VAL A 273 5.39 -1.72 1.55
C VAL A 273 6.83 -1.81 2.09
N ARG A 274 7.11 -2.76 2.97
CA ARG A 274 8.44 -3.02 3.55
C ARG A 274 9.53 -3.20 2.49
N LEU A 275 9.23 -3.88 1.38
CA LEU A 275 10.16 -4.05 0.27
C LEU A 275 10.59 -2.71 -0.30
N PHE A 276 9.65 -1.79 -0.46
CA PHE A 276 9.91 -0.46 -1.03
C PHE A 276 10.58 0.47 -0.02
N GLU A 277 10.19 0.40 1.25
CA GLU A 277 10.83 1.16 2.34
C GLU A 277 12.30 0.80 2.50
N ALA A 278 12.61 -0.48 2.64
CA ALA A 278 13.97 -0.97 2.78
C ALA A 278 14.84 -0.66 1.56
N ALA A 279 14.29 -0.86 0.35
CA ALA A 279 14.98 -0.54 -0.89
C ALA A 279 15.25 0.97 -1.02
N ALA A 280 14.30 1.83 -0.66
CA ALA A 280 14.48 3.29 -0.70
C ALA A 280 15.58 3.77 0.27
N VAL A 281 15.68 3.15 1.44
CA VAL A 281 16.79 3.38 2.39
C VAL A 281 18.13 2.89 1.81
N GLY A 282 18.12 1.89 0.94
CA GLY A 282 19.30 1.26 0.40
C GLY A 282 19.82 0.13 1.28
N THR A 283 18.94 -0.54 2.00
CA THR A 283 19.27 -1.73 2.79
C THR A 283 19.09 -2.97 1.94
N PRO A 284 20.11 -3.87 1.84
CA PRO A 284 20.00 -5.13 1.11
C PRO A 284 18.84 -5.99 1.66
N ILE A 285 18.03 -6.56 0.75
CA ILE A 285 16.81 -7.28 1.11
C ILE A 285 16.97 -8.78 0.91
N VAL A 286 16.59 -9.55 1.93
CA VAL A 286 16.34 -11.00 1.85
C VAL A 286 14.83 -11.22 1.93
N SER A 287 14.25 -12.06 1.10
CA SER A 287 12.81 -12.32 1.10
C SER A 287 12.52 -13.80 0.97
N ASP A 288 11.39 -14.22 1.53
CA ASP A 288 10.70 -15.43 1.11
C ASP A 288 10.33 -15.36 -0.39
N ASP A 289 9.97 -16.50 -0.96
CA ASP A 289 9.69 -16.63 -2.40
C ASP A 289 8.17 -16.62 -2.66
N TRP A 290 7.76 -15.84 -3.66
CA TRP A 290 6.38 -15.81 -4.17
C TRP A 290 6.34 -15.34 -5.64
N GLN A 291 5.27 -15.69 -6.35
CA GLN A 291 5.10 -15.37 -7.77
C GLN A 291 5.04 -13.86 -8.01
N GLY A 292 5.82 -13.38 -8.97
CA GLY A 292 5.89 -11.95 -9.34
C GLY A 292 6.93 -11.13 -8.57
N LEU A 293 7.51 -11.65 -7.46
CA LEU A 293 8.53 -10.90 -6.71
C LEU A 293 9.73 -10.53 -7.59
N THR A 294 10.21 -11.47 -8.39
CA THR A 294 11.41 -11.28 -9.24
C THR A 294 11.17 -10.35 -10.43
N GLU A 295 9.92 -10.10 -10.80
CA GLU A 295 9.55 -9.08 -11.80
C GLU A 295 9.64 -7.67 -11.21
N LEU A 296 9.34 -7.53 -9.93
CA LEU A 296 9.45 -6.27 -9.18
C LEU A 296 10.89 -5.97 -8.79
N LEU A 297 11.57 -6.96 -8.21
CA LEU A 297 12.96 -6.87 -7.74
C LEU A 297 13.73 -8.12 -8.18
N PRO A 298 14.55 -8.06 -9.26
CA PRO A 298 15.23 -9.23 -9.80
C PRO A 298 16.15 -9.92 -8.80
N ASN A 299 15.96 -11.24 -8.62
CA ASN A 299 16.75 -12.06 -7.71
C ASN A 299 18.24 -12.06 -8.10
N GLY A 300 19.13 -11.96 -7.10
CA GLY A 300 20.57 -11.91 -7.26
C GLY A 300 21.10 -10.56 -7.79
N LYS A 301 20.21 -9.63 -8.17
CA LYS A 301 20.54 -8.27 -8.64
C LYS A 301 20.00 -7.17 -7.73
N ALA A 302 18.77 -7.30 -7.25
CA ALA A 302 18.12 -6.31 -6.41
C ALA A 302 17.59 -6.89 -5.09
N ILE A 303 17.46 -8.23 -5.00
CA ILE A 303 16.97 -8.95 -3.82
C ILE A 303 17.64 -10.31 -3.75
N VAL A 304 17.71 -10.90 -2.55
CA VAL A 304 18.06 -12.32 -2.32
C VAL A 304 16.81 -13.07 -1.93
N ILE A 305 16.48 -14.13 -2.63
CA ILE A 305 15.42 -15.05 -2.24
C ILE A 305 16.02 -16.17 -1.39
N ALA A 306 15.47 -16.34 -0.17
CA ALA A 306 15.82 -17.42 0.74
C ALA A 306 14.63 -18.35 0.95
N ARG A 307 14.85 -19.65 0.82
CA ARG A 307 13.83 -20.70 0.99
C ARG A 307 14.07 -21.55 2.23
N SER A 308 15.32 -21.54 2.72
CA SER A 308 15.77 -22.37 3.83
C SER A 308 16.63 -21.57 4.84
N PRO A 309 16.79 -22.07 6.06
CA PRO A 309 17.75 -21.50 7.02
C PRO A 309 19.19 -21.51 6.48
N GLU A 310 19.55 -22.52 5.68
CA GLU A 310 20.85 -22.69 5.06
C GLU A 310 21.18 -21.53 4.11
N ASP A 311 20.19 -21.05 3.33
CA ASP A 311 20.38 -19.91 2.43
C ASP A 311 20.76 -18.65 3.21
N VAL A 312 20.09 -18.39 4.34
CA VAL A 312 20.37 -17.23 5.18
C VAL A 312 21.70 -17.39 5.90
N VAL A 313 22.01 -18.58 6.42
CA VAL A 313 23.31 -18.87 7.08
C VAL A 313 24.46 -18.66 6.10
N ALA A 314 24.36 -19.18 4.90
CA ALA A 314 25.37 -19.01 3.87
C ALA A 314 25.55 -17.53 3.48
N LEU A 315 24.43 -16.81 3.29
CA LEU A 315 24.47 -15.37 2.98
C LEU A 315 25.18 -14.55 4.08
N LEU A 316 24.86 -14.81 5.36
CA LEU A 316 25.44 -14.05 6.48
C LEU A 316 26.88 -14.44 6.79
N ALA A 317 27.29 -15.69 6.49
CA ALA A 317 28.66 -16.18 6.69
C ALA A 317 29.63 -15.64 5.62
N ASP A 318 29.19 -15.56 4.37
CA ASP A 318 30.04 -15.23 3.21
C ASP A 318 29.61 -13.89 2.56
N ALA A 319 29.11 -12.94 3.35
CA ALA A 319 28.61 -11.71 2.78
C ALA A 319 29.73 -10.85 2.19
N ASP A 320 29.79 -10.81 0.89
CA ASP A 320 30.52 -9.81 0.12
C ASP A 320 29.80 -8.46 0.23
N GLU A 321 30.37 -7.55 1.04
CA GLU A 321 29.82 -6.21 1.29
C GLU A 321 29.66 -5.40 -0.02
N LYS A 322 30.56 -5.60 -0.97
CA LYS A 322 30.48 -4.93 -2.27
C LYS A 322 29.24 -5.40 -3.04
N ARG A 323 29.04 -6.70 -3.12
CA ARG A 323 27.87 -7.29 -3.79
C ARG A 323 26.56 -6.91 -3.09
N ALA A 324 26.54 -6.91 -1.78
CA ALA A 324 25.38 -6.46 -1.00
C ALA A 324 25.05 -4.99 -1.29
N GLY A 325 26.06 -4.11 -1.34
CA GLY A 325 25.91 -2.70 -1.69
C GLY A 325 25.41 -2.49 -3.13
N GLU A 326 25.95 -3.22 -4.11
CA GLU A 326 25.50 -3.17 -5.51
C GLU A 326 24.02 -3.58 -5.63
N MET A 327 23.62 -4.62 -4.91
CA MET A 327 22.24 -5.12 -4.87
C MET A 327 21.27 -4.09 -4.24
N ALA A 328 21.66 -3.50 -3.12
CA ALA A 328 20.90 -2.44 -2.47
C ALA A 328 20.71 -1.22 -3.37
N GLN A 329 21.76 -0.80 -4.07
CA GLN A 329 21.69 0.31 -5.04
C GLN A 329 20.76 -0.01 -6.21
N ALA A 330 20.79 -1.25 -6.74
CA ALA A 330 19.92 -1.68 -7.81
C ALA A 330 18.46 -1.70 -7.35
N ALA A 331 18.15 -2.23 -6.16
CA ALA A 331 16.82 -2.19 -5.57
C ALA A 331 16.33 -0.76 -5.37
N ARG A 332 17.17 0.09 -4.80
CA ARG A 332 16.87 1.51 -4.57
C ARG A 332 16.55 2.24 -5.88
N LYS A 333 17.34 2.03 -6.91
CA LYS A 333 17.10 2.62 -8.24
C LYS A 333 15.72 2.23 -8.78
N ILE A 334 15.39 0.93 -8.79
CA ILE A 334 14.10 0.43 -9.26
C ILE A 334 12.96 1.05 -8.47
N VAL A 335 13.07 1.10 -7.14
CA VAL A 335 12.00 1.60 -6.28
C VAL A 335 11.81 3.10 -6.43
N LEU A 336 12.86 3.88 -6.50
CA LEU A 336 12.76 5.32 -6.71
C LEU A 336 12.22 5.69 -8.10
N GLU A 337 12.50 4.89 -9.12
CA GLU A 337 11.98 5.11 -10.47
C GLU A 337 10.51 4.68 -10.63
N LYS A 338 10.10 3.59 -9.96
CA LYS A 338 8.82 2.92 -10.27
C LYS A 338 7.82 2.83 -9.11
N HIS A 339 8.25 2.98 -7.86
CA HIS A 339 7.41 2.67 -6.69
C HIS A 339 7.30 3.82 -5.68
N THR A 340 7.44 5.06 -6.15
CA THR A 340 7.15 6.28 -5.37
C THR A 340 5.70 6.71 -5.53
N GLY A 341 5.24 7.61 -4.65
CA GLY A 341 3.91 8.21 -4.77
C GLY A 341 3.71 8.91 -6.12
N THR A 342 4.73 9.61 -6.62
CA THR A 342 4.68 10.28 -7.93
C THR A 342 4.58 9.27 -9.08
N ALA A 343 5.30 8.14 -9.02
CA ALA A 343 5.17 7.08 -10.02
C ALA A 343 3.75 6.48 -10.03
N ARG A 344 3.18 6.19 -8.84
CA ARG A 344 1.79 5.71 -8.72
C ARG A 344 0.77 6.74 -9.22
N ALA A 345 0.98 8.01 -8.92
CA ALA A 345 0.14 9.10 -9.43
C ALA A 345 0.16 9.16 -10.97
N ALA A 346 1.33 9.04 -11.58
CA ALA A 346 1.46 8.99 -13.03
C ALA A 346 0.74 7.78 -13.65
N GLU A 347 0.85 6.59 -13.04
CA GLU A 347 0.12 5.38 -13.47
C GLU A 347 -1.40 5.57 -13.34
N LEU A 348 -1.87 6.12 -12.23
CA LEU A 348 -3.28 6.43 -12.02
C LEU A 348 -3.79 7.41 -13.08
N LEU A 349 -3.11 8.53 -13.28
CA LEU A 349 -3.50 9.54 -14.28
C LEU A 349 -3.55 8.94 -15.68
N ALA A 350 -2.53 8.19 -16.10
CA ALA A 350 -2.52 7.51 -17.40
C ALA A 350 -3.67 6.51 -17.58
N ALA A 351 -4.08 5.85 -16.49
CA ALA A 351 -5.23 4.93 -16.51
C ALA A 351 -6.57 5.66 -16.58
N LEU A 352 -6.66 6.89 -16.07
CA LEU A 352 -7.85 7.73 -16.08
C LEU A 352 -7.93 8.60 -17.36
N ASP A 353 -6.84 8.68 -18.16
CA ASP A 353 -6.86 9.35 -19.45
C ASP A 353 -7.88 8.70 -20.40
N GLY A 354 -8.74 9.52 -20.98
CA GLY A 354 -9.84 9.06 -21.86
C GLY A 354 -11.20 8.98 -21.16
N LEU A 355 -11.28 9.27 -19.84
CA LEU A 355 -12.58 9.53 -19.21
C LEU A 355 -13.26 10.71 -19.91
N ALA A 356 -14.54 10.55 -20.26
CA ALA A 356 -15.32 11.62 -20.89
C ALA A 356 -15.33 12.86 -19.99
N ALA A 357 -15.00 14.03 -20.57
CA ALA A 357 -15.15 15.28 -19.85
C ALA A 357 -16.60 15.38 -19.29
N PRO A 358 -16.80 15.90 -18.07
CA PRO A 358 -18.11 15.98 -17.46
C PRO A 358 -19.09 16.66 -18.43
N SER A 359 -20.23 16.01 -18.66
CA SER A 359 -21.28 16.56 -19.55
C SER A 359 -21.70 17.92 -19.00
N ARG A 360 -21.61 18.96 -19.80
CA ARG A 360 -22.19 20.26 -19.44
C ARG A 360 -23.69 20.05 -19.29
N SER A 361 -24.19 20.01 -18.08
CA SER A 361 -25.63 20.18 -17.84
C SER A 361 -26.03 21.50 -18.45
N THR A 362 -26.74 21.43 -19.59
CA THR A 362 -27.49 22.57 -20.09
C THR A 362 -28.66 22.79 -19.15
N ALA A 363 -28.44 23.60 -18.12
CA ALA A 363 -29.53 24.21 -17.40
C ALA A 363 -30.35 24.99 -18.45
N ARG A 364 -31.46 24.41 -18.96
CA ARG A 364 -32.45 25.13 -19.72
C ARG A 364 -33.01 26.20 -18.78
N ALA A 365 -32.59 27.44 -19.04
CA ALA A 365 -33.33 28.59 -18.60
C ALA A 365 -34.71 28.52 -19.29
N GLY A 366 -35.70 28.09 -18.56
CA GLY A 366 -37.12 28.29 -18.90
C GLY A 366 -37.47 29.70 -18.52
N ALA A 367 -37.35 30.62 -19.46
CA ALA A 367 -38.02 31.90 -19.41
C ALA A 367 -39.38 31.73 -20.15
N ALA A 368 -40.46 31.90 -19.44
CA ALA A 368 -41.69 32.55 -19.87
C ALA A 368 -42.64 32.71 -18.69
#